data_aec20401211ba4fb42d8950f28ffa234
#
_entry.id   aec20401211ba4fb42d8950f28ffa234
#
_cell.length_a   1.000
_cell.length_b   1.000
_cell.length_c   1.000
_cell.angle_alpha   90.00
_cell.angle_beta   90.00
_cell.angle_gamma   90.00
#
_symmetry.space_group_name_H-M   'P 1'
#
loop_
_entity.id
_entity.type
_entity.pdbx_description
1 polymer ?
#
loop_
_entity_poly.entity_id
_entity_poly.type
_entity_poly.pdbx_seq_one_letter_code
_entity_poly.pdbx_strand_id
1 'polypeptide(L)'
;TQDVKRIVDQLKSRGRAEGQTHRKVFRPWGWYDSVDAGARFQVKRIVVKPGGTLSLQMHHHRAEHWIVVCGTAKVTRGQESFLVSENESTYIPLGTTHRLENPGRVQLEMIEVQSGTYLGEDDIVRLEDVYGR
;
A
#
# COMPACT_ATOMS: atom_id res chain seq x y z
N THR A 1 6.28 -8.78 -13.67
CA THR A 1 7.04 -8.40 -14.86
C THR A 1 8.44 -7.91 -14.48
N GLN A 2 9.30 -7.81 -15.47
CA GLN A 2 10.67 -7.32 -15.30
C GLN A 2 10.72 -5.90 -14.72
N ASP A 3 9.81 -5.03 -15.14
CA ASP A 3 9.78 -3.64 -14.68
C ASP A 3 9.43 -3.56 -13.19
N VAL A 4 8.47 -4.36 -12.75
CA VAL A 4 8.07 -4.41 -11.33
C VAL A 4 9.23 -4.90 -10.47
N LYS A 5 9.91 -5.97 -10.90
CA LYS A 5 11.06 -6.50 -10.17
C LYS A 5 12.18 -5.46 -10.06
N ARG A 6 12.47 -4.73 -11.14
CA ARG A 6 13.50 -3.70 -11.14
C ARG A 6 13.16 -2.58 -10.17
N ILE A 7 11.90 -2.16 -10.11
CA ILE A 7 11.46 -1.10 -9.18
C ILE A 7 11.67 -1.57 -7.74
N VAL A 8 11.27 -2.78 -7.42
CA VAL A 8 11.44 -3.33 -6.06
C VAL A 8 12.91 -3.43 -5.69
N ASP A 9 13.76 -3.89 -6.61
CA ASP A 9 15.20 -3.99 -6.36
C ASP A 9 15.84 -2.62 -6.13
N GLN A 10 15.46 -1.62 -6.92
CA GLN A 10 15.93 -0.24 -6.73
C GLN A 10 15.50 0.31 -5.37
N LEU A 11 14.27 0.07 -4.97
CA LEU A 11 13.77 0.55 -3.68
C LEU A 11 14.48 -0.11 -2.51
N LYS A 12 14.78 -1.39 -2.60
CA LYS A 12 15.55 -2.09 -1.58
C LYS A 12 16.96 -1.52 -1.45
N SER A 13 17.61 -1.23 -2.58
CA SER A 13 18.94 -0.64 -2.60
C SER A 13 18.93 0.76 -1.98
N ARG A 14 17.98 1.60 -2.36
CA ARG A 14 17.83 2.95 -1.81
C ARG A 14 17.52 2.91 -0.32
N GLY A 15 16.66 2.00 0.10
CA GLY A 15 16.32 1.82 1.50
C GLY A 15 17.54 1.51 2.36
N ARG A 16 18.50 0.75 1.86
CA ARG A 16 19.74 0.48 2.58
C ARG A 16 20.60 1.74 2.73
N ALA A 17 20.67 2.56 1.69
CA ALA A 17 21.47 3.78 1.71
C ALA A 17 20.84 4.87 2.58
N GLU A 18 19.53 4.93 2.62
CA GLU A 18 18.77 5.99 3.27
C GLU A 18 17.96 5.51 4.48
N GLY A 19 18.19 4.28 4.93
CA GLY A 19 17.36 3.64 5.94
C GLY A 19 17.27 4.39 7.26
N GLN A 20 18.24 5.22 7.59
CA GLN A 20 18.23 6.00 8.83
C GLN A 20 17.32 7.23 8.76
N THR A 21 16.88 7.63 7.57
CA THR A 21 16.01 8.77 7.38
C THR A 21 14.53 8.38 7.28
N HIS A 22 14.25 7.09 7.11
CA HIS A 22 12.89 6.59 7.00
C HIS A 22 12.33 6.20 8.37
N ARG A 23 11.11 6.62 8.64
CA ARG A 23 10.45 6.31 9.92
C ARG A 23 9.19 5.51 9.67
N LYS A 24 9.04 4.43 10.44
CA LYS A 24 7.84 3.63 10.41
C LYS A 24 6.71 4.37 11.11
N VAL A 25 5.54 4.33 10.49
CA VAL A 25 4.32 4.85 11.08
C VAL A 25 3.48 3.65 11.50
N PHE A 26 3.28 3.49 12.80
CA PHE A 26 2.56 2.32 13.34
C PHE A 26 1.06 2.57 13.35
N ARG A 27 0.31 1.53 13.03
CA ARG A 27 -1.14 1.50 12.98
C ARG A 27 -1.65 0.21 13.62
N PRO A 28 -2.93 0.13 13.99
CA PRO A 28 -3.47 -1.11 14.58
C PRO A 28 -3.27 -2.35 13.73
N TRP A 29 -3.21 -2.20 12.41
CA TRP A 29 -3.07 -3.32 11.45
C TRP A 29 -1.60 -3.65 11.12
N GLY A 30 -0.63 -2.84 11.53
CA GLY A 30 0.77 -3.04 11.17
C GLY A 30 1.51 -1.72 11.12
N TRP A 31 2.26 -1.48 10.03
CA TRP A 31 3.00 -0.23 9.88
C TRP A 31 3.30 0.04 8.41
N TYR A 32 3.68 1.28 8.13
CA TYR A 32 4.20 1.63 6.82
C TYR A 32 5.35 2.63 6.96
N ASP A 33 6.17 2.74 5.90
CA ASP A 33 7.12 3.84 5.78
C ASP A 33 7.11 4.38 4.35
N SER A 34 7.49 5.65 4.22
CA SER A 34 7.64 6.31 2.92
C SER A 34 9.06 6.07 2.44
N VAL A 35 9.21 5.40 1.30
CA VAL A 35 10.51 4.99 0.77
C VAL A 35 11.06 6.03 -0.19
N ASP A 36 10.20 6.65 -1.00
CA ASP A 36 10.59 7.64 -1.99
C ASP A 36 9.39 8.52 -2.33
N ALA A 37 9.66 9.75 -2.78
CA ALA A 37 8.60 10.68 -3.15
C ALA A 37 9.12 11.70 -4.15
N GLY A 38 8.24 12.12 -5.04
CA GLY A 38 8.48 13.20 -6.00
C GLY A 38 7.28 14.11 -6.06
N ALA A 39 7.25 15.01 -7.05
CA ALA A 39 6.16 15.98 -7.17
C ALA A 39 4.81 15.32 -7.45
N ARG A 40 4.81 14.19 -8.15
CA ARG A 40 3.59 13.53 -8.58
C ARG A 40 3.51 12.06 -8.20
N PHE A 41 4.40 11.60 -7.34
CA PHE A 41 4.38 10.21 -6.88
C PHE A 41 4.89 10.09 -5.45
N GLN A 42 4.47 9.02 -4.78
CA GLN A 42 4.98 8.59 -3.48
C GLN A 42 5.00 7.08 -3.44
N VAL A 43 6.06 6.52 -2.88
CA VAL A 43 6.20 5.07 -2.74
C VAL A 43 6.25 4.73 -1.25
N LYS A 44 5.40 3.79 -0.84
CA LYS A 44 5.34 3.31 0.54
C LYS A 44 5.56 1.81 0.61
N ARG A 45 6.25 1.38 1.64
CA ARG A 45 6.31 -0.02 2.04
C ARG A 45 5.28 -0.22 3.14
N ILE A 46 4.39 -1.18 2.96
CA ILE A 46 3.31 -1.45 3.90
C ILE A 46 3.46 -2.88 4.41
N VAL A 47 3.41 -3.03 5.71
CA VAL A 47 3.47 -4.35 6.36
C VAL A 47 2.22 -4.52 7.21
N VAL A 48 1.46 -5.57 6.92
CA VAL A 48 0.18 -5.86 7.59
C VAL A 48 0.32 -7.16 8.36
N LYS A 49 0.04 -7.10 9.66
CA LYS A 49 0.07 -8.29 10.51
C LYS A 49 -1.00 -9.29 10.09
N PRO A 50 -0.84 -10.58 10.42
CA PRO A 50 -1.90 -11.57 10.14
C PRO A 50 -3.24 -11.12 10.73
N GLY A 51 -4.29 -11.16 9.90
CA GLY A 51 -5.61 -10.71 10.29
C GLY A 51 -5.82 -9.22 10.30
N GLY A 52 -4.79 -8.42 9.98
CA GLY A 52 -4.91 -6.96 9.94
C GLY A 52 -5.79 -6.49 8.77
N THR A 53 -6.57 -5.45 9.02
CA THR A 53 -7.52 -4.90 8.04
C THR A 53 -7.41 -3.38 8.06
N LEU A 54 -7.16 -2.78 6.89
CA LEU A 54 -7.14 -1.33 6.76
C LEU A 54 -8.56 -0.81 6.59
N SER A 55 -8.75 0.51 6.78
CA SER A 55 -10.06 1.12 6.58
C SER A 55 -10.48 1.04 5.11
N LEU A 56 -11.79 1.05 4.87
CA LEU A 56 -12.33 1.21 3.52
C LEU A 56 -12.16 2.68 3.16
N GLN A 57 -11.44 2.96 2.09
CA GLN A 57 -10.95 4.30 1.77
C GLN A 57 -11.25 4.67 0.32
N MET A 58 -11.18 5.97 0.05
CA MET A 58 -11.23 6.52 -1.30
C MET A 58 -10.33 7.76 -1.35
N HIS A 59 -9.68 7.97 -2.49
CA HIS A 59 -8.88 9.17 -2.74
C HIS A 59 -9.36 9.87 -4.00
N HIS A 60 -9.44 11.20 -3.94
CA HIS A 60 -9.95 12.00 -5.05
C HIS A 60 -8.87 12.41 -6.05
N HIS A 61 -7.61 12.47 -5.62
CA HIS A 61 -6.55 13.10 -6.41
C HIS A 61 -5.39 12.17 -6.72
N ARG A 62 -5.44 10.91 -6.27
CA ARG A 62 -4.37 9.96 -6.53
C ARG A 62 -4.92 8.57 -6.86
N ALA A 63 -4.22 7.88 -7.74
CA ALA A 63 -4.41 6.46 -7.98
C ALA A 63 -3.28 5.68 -7.28
N GLU A 64 -3.45 4.39 -7.12
CA GLU A 64 -2.48 3.55 -6.45
C GLU A 64 -2.21 2.28 -7.23
N HIS A 65 -0.97 1.81 -7.18
CA HIS A 65 -0.57 0.49 -7.66
C HIS A 65 -0.03 -0.27 -6.46
N TRP A 66 -0.54 -1.47 -6.24
CA TRP A 66 -0.15 -2.31 -5.12
C TRP A 66 0.55 -3.56 -5.64
N ILE A 67 1.75 -3.83 -5.11
CA ILE A 67 2.59 -4.95 -5.51
C ILE A 67 2.87 -5.78 -4.26
N VAL A 68 2.45 -7.05 -4.25
CA VAL A 68 2.68 -7.93 -3.11
C VAL A 68 4.10 -8.51 -3.19
N VAL A 69 4.86 -8.29 -2.14
CA VAL A 69 6.24 -8.79 -2.02
C VAL A 69 6.28 -10.11 -1.26
N CYS A 70 5.49 -10.22 -0.20
CA CYS A 70 5.46 -11.41 0.65
C CYS A 70 4.05 -11.58 1.23
N GLY A 71 3.56 -12.79 1.24
CA GLY A 71 2.24 -13.11 1.75
C GLY A 71 1.15 -13.01 0.70
N THR A 72 -0.10 -12.88 1.15
CA THR A 72 -1.26 -12.76 0.27
C THR A 72 -2.15 -11.65 0.79
N ALA A 73 -2.55 -10.75 -0.11
CA ALA A 73 -3.46 -9.66 0.18
C ALA A 73 -4.86 -10.00 -0.28
N LYS A 74 -5.86 -9.67 0.53
CA LYS A 74 -7.24 -9.60 0.08
C LYS A 74 -7.53 -8.14 -0.24
N VAL A 75 -7.90 -7.88 -1.48
CA VAL A 75 -8.15 -6.53 -1.98
C VAL A 75 -9.63 -6.37 -2.26
N THR A 76 -10.22 -5.33 -1.70
CA THR A 76 -11.56 -4.88 -2.08
C THR A 76 -11.38 -3.64 -2.94
N ARG A 77 -11.95 -3.65 -4.13
CA ARG A 77 -11.87 -2.55 -5.09
C ARG A 77 -13.26 -2.33 -5.68
N GLY A 78 -13.92 -1.26 -5.29
CA GLY A 78 -15.32 -1.04 -5.67
C GLY A 78 -16.20 -2.18 -5.15
N GLN A 79 -16.86 -2.88 -6.06
CA GLN A 79 -17.73 -4.01 -5.74
C GLN A 79 -17.03 -5.35 -5.80
N GLU A 80 -15.75 -5.38 -6.15
CA GLU A 80 -14.98 -6.60 -6.31
C GLU A 80 -14.14 -6.89 -5.08
N SER A 81 -13.97 -8.19 -4.78
CA SER A 81 -12.97 -8.65 -3.81
C SER A 81 -12.18 -9.79 -4.42
N PHE A 82 -10.86 -9.76 -4.27
CA PHE A 82 -9.98 -10.77 -4.86
C PHE A 82 -8.68 -10.87 -4.09
N LEU A 83 -7.94 -11.95 -4.33
CA LEU A 83 -6.65 -12.19 -3.70
C LEU A 83 -5.52 -11.78 -4.66
N VAL A 84 -4.47 -11.20 -4.09
CA VAL A 84 -3.24 -10.85 -4.80
C VAL A 84 -2.10 -11.54 -4.06
N SER A 85 -1.36 -12.40 -4.76
CA SER A 85 -0.28 -13.18 -4.18
C SER A 85 1.08 -12.57 -4.51
N GLU A 86 2.15 -13.19 -4.02
CA GLU A 86 3.52 -12.69 -4.25
C GLU A 86 3.81 -12.45 -5.72
N ASN A 87 4.46 -11.34 -6.01
CA ASN A 87 4.82 -10.86 -7.34
C ASN A 87 3.64 -10.49 -8.22
N GLU A 88 2.43 -10.50 -7.70
CA GLU A 88 1.25 -9.98 -8.39
C GLU A 88 1.00 -8.54 -7.96
N SER A 89 0.24 -7.82 -8.79
CA SER A 89 -0.08 -6.42 -8.53
C SER A 89 -1.51 -6.11 -8.93
N THR A 90 -2.02 -5.00 -8.41
CA THR A 90 -3.34 -4.49 -8.79
C THR A 90 -3.30 -2.97 -8.86
N TYR A 91 -4.21 -2.40 -9.64
CA TYR A 91 -4.35 -0.96 -9.81
C TYR A 91 -5.64 -0.49 -9.13
N ILE A 92 -5.54 0.60 -8.37
CA ILE A 92 -6.68 1.24 -7.71
C ILE A 92 -6.88 2.61 -8.36
N PRO A 93 -7.92 2.79 -9.20
CA PRO A 93 -8.16 4.06 -9.86
C PRO A 93 -8.57 5.16 -8.89
N LEU A 94 -8.44 6.40 -9.34
CA LEU A 94 -9.00 7.57 -8.66
C LEU A 94 -10.48 7.35 -8.34
N GLY A 95 -10.90 7.78 -7.15
CA GLY A 95 -12.31 7.76 -6.77
C GLY A 95 -12.91 6.39 -6.51
N THR A 96 -12.09 5.35 -6.52
CA THR A 96 -12.55 3.98 -6.28
C THR A 96 -12.36 3.62 -4.81
N THR A 97 -13.40 3.12 -4.17
CA THR A 97 -13.30 2.62 -2.80
C THR A 97 -12.43 1.38 -2.77
N HIS A 98 -11.58 1.29 -1.77
CA HIS A 98 -10.67 0.16 -1.66
C HIS A 98 -10.32 -0.15 -0.22
N ARG A 99 -9.95 -1.40 0.02
CA ARG A 99 -9.51 -1.90 1.32
C ARG A 99 -8.47 -2.99 1.11
N LEU A 100 -7.47 -3.00 1.98
CA LEU A 100 -6.43 -4.01 2.03
C LEU A 100 -6.58 -4.81 3.31
N GLU A 101 -6.55 -6.14 3.20
CA GLU A 101 -6.63 -7.05 4.33
C GLU A 101 -5.57 -8.14 4.19
N ASN A 102 -5.06 -8.60 5.32
CA ASN A 102 -4.20 -9.78 5.36
C ASN A 102 -5.03 -10.97 5.89
N PRO A 103 -5.54 -11.83 5.01
CA PRO A 103 -6.34 -12.97 5.44
C PRO A 103 -5.52 -14.16 5.90
N GLY A 104 -4.20 -14.10 5.74
CA GLY A 104 -3.30 -15.22 6.01
C GLY A 104 -2.79 -15.28 7.43
N ARG A 105 -1.87 -16.23 7.64
CA ARG A 105 -1.23 -16.46 8.94
C ARG A 105 0.20 -15.93 9.00
N VAL A 106 0.70 -15.42 7.89
CA VAL A 106 2.01 -14.80 7.81
C VAL A 106 1.85 -13.30 7.55
N GLN A 107 2.91 -12.56 7.84
CA GLN A 107 2.95 -11.12 7.61
C GLN A 107 2.83 -10.84 6.11
N LEU A 108 2.05 -9.83 5.76
CA LEU A 108 1.92 -9.33 4.39
C LEU A 108 2.84 -8.14 4.22
N GLU A 109 3.68 -8.18 3.19
CA GLU A 109 4.51 -7.04 2.82
C GLU A 109 4.16 -6.61 1.41
N MET A 110 3.95 -5.31 1.23
CA MET A 110 3.46 -4.75 -0.02
C MET A 110 4.14 -3.42 -0.32
N ILE A 111 4.35 -3.14 -1.59
CA ILE A 111 4.80 -1.84 -2.08
C ILE A 111 3.60 -1.14 -2.69
N GLU A 112 3.36 0.09 -2.26
CA GLU A 112 2.29 0.94 -2.80
C GLU A 112 2.92 2.12 -3.52
N VAL A 113 2.57 2.30 -4.79
CA VAL A 113 2.97 3.45 -5.58
C VAL A 113 1.74 4.34 -5.75
N GLN A 114 1.81 5.55 -5.21
CA GLN A 114 0.76 6.56 -5.33
C GLN A 114 1.16 7.53 -6.44
N SER A 115 0.23 7.89 -7.29
CA SER A 115 0.48 8.80 -8.40
C SER A 115 -0.73 9.71 -8.61
N GLY A 116 -0.50 11.02 -8.73
CA GLY A 116 -1.59 11.95 -8.91
C GLY A 116 -1.17 13.40 -8.74
N THR A 117 -2.17 14.29 -8.77
CA THR A 117 -1.95 15.72 -8.67
C THR A 117 -1.76 16.19 -7.24
N TYR A 118 -2.21 15.42 -6.26
CA TYR A 118 -2.08 15.73 -4.85
C TYR A 118 -1.90 14.45 -4.04
N LEU A 119 -0.86 14.41 -3.22
CA LEU A 119 -0.46 13.21 -2.47
C LEU A 119 -0.58 13.39 -0.95
N GLY A 120 -1.21 14.47 -0.49
CA GLY A 120 -1.37 14.70 0.95
C GLY A 120 -2.25 13.65 1.61
N GLU A 121 -1.94 13.32 2.87
CA GLU A 121 -2.70 12.32 3.63
C GLU A 121 -4.13 12.75 3.91
N ASP A 122 -4.44 14.06 3.78
CA ASP A 122 -5.79 14.58 3.93
C ASP A 122 -6.68 14.30 2.70
N ASP A 123 -6.13 13.78 1.60
CA ASP A 123 -6.90 13.30 0.46
C ASP A 123 -7.40 11.89 0.71
N ILE A 124 -8.06 11.68 1.84
CA ILE A 124 -8.59 10.38 2.21
C ILE A 124 -10.02 10.53 2.72
N VAL A 125 -10.91 9.69 2.19
CA VAL A 125 -12.25 9.51 2.73
C VAL A 125 -12.30 8.11 3.34
N ARG A 126 -12.43 8.05 4.67
CA ARG A 126 -12.59 6.77 5.37
C ARG A 126 -14.06 6.47 5.50
N LEU A 127 -14.48 5.34 4.92
CA LEU A 127 -15.88 4.93 4.92
C LEU A 127 -16.19 3.94 6.03
N GLU A 128 -15.20 3.10 6.38
CA GLU A 128 -15.35 2.07 7.40
C GLU A 128 -13.99 1.71 7.96
N ASP A 129 -13.86 1.70 9.28
CA ASP A 129 -12.61 1.32 9.95
C ASP A 129 -12.95 0.41 11.13
N VAL A 130 -12.51 -0.86 11.06
CA VAL A 130 -12.78 -1.86 12.10
C VAL A 130 -12.11 -1.53 13.43
N TYR A 131 -11.13 -0.64 13.44
CA TYR A 131 -10.43 -0.21 14.65
C TYR A 131 -11.01 1.07 15.25
N GLY A 132 -12.07 1.64 14.67
CA GLY A 132 -12.74 2.81 15.21
C GLY A 132 -12.04 4.15 15.05
N ARG A 133 -11.22 4.29 14.01
CA ARG A 133 -10.52 5.56 13.74
C ARG A 133 -11.33 6.46 12.85
#